data_60bf015da38db3eb0f97805117d1a2aa
#
_entry.id   60bf015da38db3eb0f97805117d1a2aa
#
_cell.length_a   1.000
_cell.length_b   1.000
_cell.length_c   1.000
_cell.angle_alpha   90.00
_cell.angle_beta   90.00
_cell.angle_gamma   90.00
#
_symmetry.space_group_name_H-M   'P 1'
#
loop_
_entity.id
_entity.type
_entity.pdbx_description
1 polymer ?
#
loop_
_entity_poly.entity_id
_entity_poly.type
_entity_poly.pdbx_seq_one_letter_code
_entity_poly.pdbx_strand_id
1 'polypeptide(L)'
;MKLPINLALALKLVRRDWRSGELNILGLALIIAVAASTAVSLFGHRLARTMETQAAEFLAADLVVSSHEADADAWFSKAVEMGLKTARTVEFPSVLVENNELLLTGAKAVSDAYPLRGALRTTASDIAAETVANEAPPPGTAWVDNRV
;
A
#
# COMPACT_ATOMS: atom_id res chain seq x y z
N MET A 1 47.91 24.84 -18.26
CA MET A 1 47.31 25.30 -16.98
C MET A 1 48.18 24.74 -15.86
N LYS A 2 49.03 25.55 -15.20
CA LYS A 2 49.90 25.05 -14.13
C LYS A 2 49.07 24.91 -12.87
N LEU A 3 48.91 23.68 -12.35
CA LEU A 3 48.29 23.44 -11.06
C LEU A 3 49.00 24.25 -9.97
N PRO A 4 48.28 24.89 -9.04
CA PRO A 4 48.91 25.60 -7.93
C PRO A 4 49.77 24.62 -7.12
N ILE A 5 50.92 25.06 -6.70
CA ILE A 5 51.94 24.25 -6.01
C ILE A 5 51.36 23.45 -4.85
N ASN A 6 50.39 24.01 -4.13
CA ASN A 6 49.70 23.37 -3.01
C ASN A 6 48.88 22.15 -3.45
N LEU A 7 48.24 22.19 -4.63
CA LEU A 7 47.46 21.09 -5.16
C LEU A 7 48.33 19.93 -5.65
N ALA A 8 49.46 20.25 -6.28
CA ALA A 8 50.44 19.26 -6.72
C ALA A 8 51.08 18.54 -5.53
N LEU A 9 51.38 19.28 -4.44
CA LEU A 9 51.89 18.71 -3.20
C LEU A 9 50.87 17.81 -2.50
N ALA A 10 49.62 18.27 -2.42
CA ALA A 10 48.53 17.50 -1.86
C ALA A 10 48.32 16.18 -2.62
N LEU A 11 48.32 16.22 -3.95
CA LEU A 11 48.15 15.01 -4.79
C LEU A 11 49.32 14.02 -4.60
N LYS A 12 50.52 14.51 -4.42
CA LYS A 12 51.72 13.70 -4.16
C LYS A 12 51.66 13.06 -2.76
N LEU A 13 51.15 13.75 -1.76
CA LEU A 13 50.90 13.22 -0.42
C LEU A 13 49.83 12.16 -0.42
N VAL A 14 48.68 12.43 -1.04
CA VAL A 14 47.58 11.44 -1.20
C VAL A 14 48.09 10.17 -1.89
N ARG A 15 48.88 10.30 -2.96
CA ARG A 15 49.40 9.12 -3.65
C ARG A 15 50.43 8.35 -2.81
N ARG A 16 51.16 8.99 -1.92
CA ARG A 16 52.06 8.32 -0.98
C ARG A 16 51.29 7.59 0.10
N ASP A 17 50.28 8.22 0.65
CA ASP A 17 49.47 7.67 1.72
C ASP A 17 48.55 6.54 1.22
N TRP A 18 48.22 6.54 -0.09
CA TRP A 18 47.54 5.40 -0.72
C TRP A 18 48.36 4.09 -0.64
N ARG A 19 49.67 4.20 -0.66
CA ARG A 19 50.58 3.05 -0.54
C ARG A 19 50.81 2.59 0.89
N SER A 20 50.49 3.39 1.88
CA SER A 20 50.61 3.04 3.30
C SER A 20 49.47 2.15 3.83
N GLY A 21 48.41 2.00 3.05
CA GLY A 21 47.24 1.18 3.44
C GLY A 21 46.19 1.91 4.27
N GLU A 22 46.50 3.04 4.90
CA GLU A 22 45.59 3.79 5.75
C GLU A 22 44.38 4.37 4.96
N LEU A 23 44.66 4.90 3.76
CA LEU A 23 43.62 5.40 2.87
C LEU A 23 42.70 4.30 2.33
N ASN A 24 43.22 3.07 2.18
CA ASN A 24 42.41 1.95 1.77
C ASN A 24 41.37 1.54 2.84
N ILE A 25 41.77 1.58 4.11
CA ILE A 25 40.90 1.33 5.25
C ILE A 25 39.80 2.41 5.32
N LEU A 26 40.18 3.66 5.17
CA LEU A 26 39.25 4.81 5.16
C LEU A 26 38.28 4.71 3.98
N GLY A 27 38.79 4.39 2.78
CA GLY A 27 37.99 4.16 1.59
C GLY A 27 37.02 3.02 1.75
N LEU A 28 37.46 1.89 2.32
CA LEU A 28 36.60 0.75 2.59
C LEU A 28 35.50 1.09 3.62
N ALA A 29 35.88 1.79 4.69
CA ALA A 29 34.91 2.25 5.69
C ALA A 29 33.84 3.18 5.08
N LEU A 30 34.26 4.10 4.19
CA LEU A 30 33.33 4.98 3.48
C LEU A 30 32.38 4.21 2.56
N ILE A 31 32.91 3.23 1.80
CA ILE A 31 32.10 2.37 0.93
C ILE A 31 31.06 1.61 1.75
N ILE A 32 31.48 1.02 2.86
CA ILE A 32 30.56 0.28 3.76
C ILE A 32 29.49 1.22 4.32
N ALA A 33 29.86 2.41 4.77
CA ALA A 33 28.93 3.38 5.32
C ALA A 33 27.88 3.83 4.27
N VAL A 34 28.33 4.16 3.05
CA VAL A 34 27.44 4.53 1.95
C VAL A 34 26.55 3.35 1.52
N ALA A 35 27.12 2.15 1.42
CA ALA A 35 26.36 0.95 1.07
C ALA A 35 25.27 0.64 2.12
N ALA A 36 25.61 0.72 3.40
CA ALA A 36 24.66 0.50 4.49
C ALA A 36 23.54 1.56 4.49
N SER A 37 23.88 2.82 4.35
CA SER A 37 22.92 3.92 4.27
C SER A 37 21.98 3.77 3.08
N THR A 38 22.51 3.42 1.92
CA THR A 38 21.73 3.19 0.69
C THR A 38 20.82 1.98 0.83
N ALA A 39 21.30 0.89 1.42
CA ALA A 39 20.52 -0.32 1.66
C ALA A 39 19.31 -0.04 2.57
N VAL A 40 19.52 0.69 3.67
CA VAL A 40 18.43 1.07 4.59
C VAL A 40 17.41 1.98 3.88
N SER A 41 17.86 2.95 3.10
CA SER A 41 16.98 3.85 2.35
C SER A 41 16.14 3.09 1.31
N LEU A 42 16.76 2.19 0.54
CA LEU A 42 16.06 1.36 -0.45
C LEU A 42 15.06 0.41 0.21
N PHE A 43 15.42 -0.17 1.35
CA PHE A 43 14.50 -1.02 2.11
C PHE A 43 13.28 -0.23 2.59
N GLY A 44 13.50 0.94 3.20
CA GLY A 44 12.42 1.81 3.64
C GLY A 44 11.48 2.21 2.50
N HIS A 45 12.04 2.55 1.34
CA HIS A 45 11.23 2.90 0.16
C HIS A 45 10.40 1.73 -0.38
N ARG A 46 10.98 0.51 -0.40
CA ARG A 46 10.25 -0.69 -0.80
C ARG A 46 9.13 -1.03 0.17
N LEU A 47 9.41 -0.92 1.48
CA LEU A 47 8.42 -1.18 2.52
C LEU A 47 7.24 -0.20 2.44
N ALA A 48 7.52 1.11 2.30
CA ALA A 48 6.49 2.12 2.13
C ALA A 48 5.60 1.83 0.93
N ARG A 49 6.17 1.51 -0.23
CA ARG A 49 5.41 1.15 -1.44
C ARG A 49 4.53 -0.10 -1.24
N THR A 50 5.05 -1.11 -0.55
CA THR A 50 4.27 -2.33 -0.27
C THR A 50 3.10 -2.01 0.64
N MET A 51 3.31 -1.18 1.67
CA MET A 51 2.25 -0.74 2.58
C MET A 51 1.17 0.08 1.86
N GLU A 52 1.56 1.01 0.98
CA GLU A 52 0.60 1.77 0.16
C GLU A 52 -0.25 0.87 -0.73
N THR A 53 0.36 -0.11 -1.37
CA THR A 53 -0.36 -1.06 -2.24
C THR A 53 -1.32 -1.93 -1.43
N GLN A 54 -0.89 -2.44 -0.29
CA GLN A 54 -1.74 -3.22 0.59
C GLN A 54 -2.88 -2.40 1.19
N ALA A 55 -2.61 -1.15 1.60
CA ALA A 55 -3.65 -0.27 2.09
C ALA A 55 -4.73 0.00 1.04
N ALA A 56 -4.34 0.24 -0.23
CA ALA A 56 -5.29 0.43 -1.32
C ALA A 56 -6.12 -0.85 -1.60
N GLU A 57 -5.53 -2.02 -1.44
CA GLU A 57 -6.22 -3.31 -1.57
C GLU A 57 -7.23 -3.53 -0.43
N PHE A 58 -6.87 -3.23 0.81
CA PHE A 58 -7.78 -3.31 1.96
C PHE A 58 -8.92 -2.30 1.89
N LEU A 59 -8.65 -1.10 1.41
CA LEU A 59 -9.67 -0.07 1.22
C LEU A 59 -10.54 -0.33 -0.02
N ALA A 60 -10.12 -1.25 -0.89
CA ALA A 60 -10.69 -1.50 -2.21
C ALA A 60 -10.78 -0.24 -3.09
N ALA A 61 -9.95 0.77 -2.79
CA ALA A 61 -9.87 2.06 -3.50
C ALA A 61 -8.54 2.77 -3.17
N ASP A 62 -8.14 3.72 -4.03
CA ASP A 62 -6.98 4.59 -3.76
C ASP A 62 -7.31 5.67 -2.72
N LEU A 63 -8.57 6.07 -2.61
CA LEU A 63 -9.07 7.06 -1.66
C LEU A 63 -10.46 6.67 -1.17
N VAL A 64 -10.67 6.76 0.14
CA VAL A 64 -11.97 6.57 0.78
C VAL A 64 -12.35 7.86 1.51
N VAL A 65 -13.55 8.34 1.24
CA VAL A 65 -14.15 9.48 1.94
C VAL A 65 -15.31 8.94 2.75
N SER A 66 -15.24 9.08 4.07
CA SER A 66 -16.32 8.69 4.98
C SER A 66 -17.08 9.94 5.43
N SER A 67 -18.38 9.91 5.30
CA SER A 67 -19.27 10.98 5.80
C SER A 67 -20.48 10.36 6.49
N HIS A 68 -20.93 11.01 7.55
CA HIS A 68 -22.17 10.67 8.25
C HIS A 68 -23.31 11.61 7.84
N GLU A 69 -23.05 12.56 6.99
CA GLU A 69 -23.97 13.62 6.60
C GLU A 69 -24.43 13.49 5.14
N ALA A 70 -25.50 14.22 4.80
CA ALA A 70 -26.11 14.23 3.46
C ALA A 70 -25.21 14.75 2.32
N ASP A 71 -24.06 15.34 2.66
CA ASP A 71 -23.08 15.87 1.69
C ASP A 71 -22.32 14.80 0.90
N ALA A 72 -22.47 13.52 1.23
CA ALA A 72 -21.84 12.42 0.50
C ALA A 72 -22.19 12.42 -0.99
N ASP A 73 -23.41 12.86 -1.35
CA ASP A 73 -23.85 12.92 -2.74
C ASP A 73 -23.16 14.06 -3.52
N ALA A 74 -22.86 15.16 -2.87
CA ALA A 74 -22.13 16.27 -3.48
C ALA A 74 -20.68 15.89 -3.80
N TRP A 75 -20.02 15.17 -2.88
CA TRP A 75 -18.66 14.66 -3.10
C TRP A 75 -18.61 13.61 -4.20
N PHE A 76 -19.59 12.72 -4.25
CA PHE A 76 -19.72 11.70 -5.28
C PHE A 76 -19.89 12.34 -6.66
N SER A 77 -20.80 13.30 -6.79
CA SER A 77 -21.03 14.03 -8.04
C SER A 77 -19.78 14.75 -8.52
N LYS A 78 -19.07 15.41 -7.61
CA LYS A 78 -17.83 16.10 -7.91
C LYS A 78 -16.72 15.14 -8.39
N ALA A 79 -16.61 13.98 -7.77
CA ALA A 79 -15.65 12.96 -8.19
C ALA A 79 -15.94 12.45 -9.62
N VAL A 80 -17.22 12.22 -9.93
CA VAL A 80 -17.65 11.84 -11.29
C VAL A 80 -17.35 12.93 -12.29
N GLU A 81 -17.62 14.21 -11.98
CA GLU A 81 -17.28 15.36 -12.83
C GLU A 81 -15.77 15.46 -13.10
N MET A 82 -14.94 15.06 -12.14
CA MET A 82 -13.48 15.00 -12.28
C MET A 82 -13.01 13.78 -13.10
N GLY A 83 -13.91 12.92 -13.57
CA GLY A 83 -13.59 11.72 -14.35
C GLY A 83 -13.01 10.59 -13.51
N LEU A 84 -13.18 10.62 -12.19
CA LEU A 84 -12.71 9.56 -11.30
C LEU A 84 -13.68 8.36 -11.34
N LYS A 85 -13.12 7.16 -11.22
CA LYS A 85 -13.93 5.97 -10.97
C LYS A 85 -14.39 6.00 -9.52
N THR A 86 -15.68 5.84 -9.30
CA THR A 86 -16.30 5.94 -7.98
C THR A 86 -17.09 4.68 -7.65
N ALA A 87 -17.04 4.27 -6.40
CA ALA A 87 -17.91 3.24 -5.84
C ALA A 87 -18.47 3.75 -4.51
N ARG A 88 -19.69 3.36 -4.17
CA ARG A 88 -20.32 3.68 -2.90
C ARG A 88 -20.36 2.44 -2.03
N THR A 89 -20.06 2.61 -0.76
CA THR A 89 -20.22 1.59 0.27
C THR A 89 -21.01 2.16 1.44
N VAL A 90 -21.89 1.36 2.03
CA VAL A 90 -22.62 1.71 3.24
C VAL A 90 -22.43 0.59 4.25
N GLU A 91 -21.92 0.90 5.41
CA GLU A 91 -21.73 -0.05 6.50
C GLU A 91 -22.77 0.19 7.58
N PHE A 92 -23.43 -0.86 8.02
CA PHE A 92 -24.47 -0.79 9.05
C PHE A 92 -24.53 -2.08 9.86
N PRO A 93 -24.90 -2.00 11.15
CA PRO A 93 -25.18 -3.19 11.94
C PRO A 93 -26.43 -3.89 11.45
N SER A 94 -26.38 -5.20 11.37
CA SER A 94 -27.52 -6.07 10.97
C SER A 94 -27.59 -7.27 11.88
N VAL A 95 -28.72 -7.97 11.82
CA VAL A 95 -28.94 -9.21 12.57
C VAL A 95 -29.28 -10.33 11.61
N LEU A 96 -28.47 -11.37 11.63
CA LEU A 96 -28.80 -12.62 10.94
C LEU A 96 -29.65 -13.47 11.87
N VAL A 97 -30.69 -14.07 11.30
CA VAL A 97 -31.59 -14.97 12.01
C VAL A 97 -31.52 -16.34 11.35
N GLU A 98 -30.99 -17.31 12.06
CA GLU A 98 -30.91 -18.69 11.61
C GLU A 98 -31.34 -19.62 12.75
N ASN A 99 -32.22 -20.58 12.45
CA ASN A 99 -32.70 -21.59 13.42
C ASN A 99 -33.19 -21.00 14.76
N ASN A 100 -33.79 -19.80 14.74
CA ASN A 100 -34.24 -19.05 15.92
C ASN A 100 -33.12 -18.50 16.78
N GLU A 101 -31.89 -18.51 16.29
CA GLU A 101 -30.73 -17.80 16.89
C GLU A 101 -30.54 -16.46 16.20
N LEU A 102 -30.14 -15.47 17.00
CA LEU A 102 -29.89 -14.11 16.52
C LEU A 102 -28.40 -13.83 16.58
N LEU A 103 -27.78 -13.56 15.44
CA LEU A 103 -26.38 -13.17 15.35
C LEU A 103 -26.26 -11.73 14.88
N LEU A 104 -25.68 -10.88 15.75
CA LEU A 104 -25.36 -9.50 15.37
C LEU A 104 -24.13 -9.48 14.46
N THR A 105 -24.27 -8.91 13.29
CA THR A 105 -23.19 -8.81 12.30
C THR A 105 -23.10 -7.42 11.67
N GLY A 106 -21.92 -7.06 11.15
CA GLY A 106 -21.75 -5.87 10.33
C GLY A 106 -22.07 -6.19 8.86
N ALA A 107 -23.01 -5.47 8.29
CA ALA A 107 -23.31 -5.56 6.87
C ALA A 107 -22.65 -4.41 6.10
N LYS A 108 -22.10 -4.71 4.92
CA LYS A 108 -21.55 -3.74 3.99
C LYS A 108 -22.25 -3.84 2.65
N ALA A 109 -23.09 -2.86 2.35
CA ALA A 109 -23.70 -2.74 1.03
C ALA A 109 -22.71 -2.03 0.09
N VAL A 110 -22.59 -2.51 -1.13
CA VAL A 110 -21.65 -1.99 -2.13
C VAL A 110 -22.34 -1.74 -3.46
N SER A 111 -21.87 -0.77 -4.22
CA SER A 111 -22.33 -0.53 -5.59
C SER A 111 -21.64 -1.46 -6.59
N ASP A 112 -22.18 -1.60 -7.79
CA ASP A 112 -21.70 -2.49 -8.84
C ASP A 112 -20.23 -2.25 -9.25
N ALA A 113 -19.75 -1.01 -9.07
CA ALA A 113 -18.36 -0.67 -9.39
C ALA A 113 -17.33 -1.11 -8.31
N TYR A 114 -17.79 -1.65 -7.19
CA TYR A 114 -16.90 -2.14 -6.12
C TYR A 114 -16.40 -3.56 -6.46
N PRO A 115 -15.13 -3.89 -6.18
CA PRO A 115 -14.05 -3.04 -5.66
C PRO A 115 -13.34 -2.23 -6.77
N LEU A 116 -12.91 -1.00 -6.46
CA LEU A 116 -12.14 -0.18 -7.40
C LEU A 116 -10.67 -0.62 -7.49
N ARG A 117 -10.17 -1.28 -6.44
CA ARG A 117 -8.83 -1.87 -6.33
C ARG A 117 -8.90 -3.24 -5.70
N GLY A 118 -7.96 -4.12 -6.08
CA GLY A 118 -7.92 -5.49 -5.60
C GLY A 118 -9.01 -6.36 -6.21
N ALA A 119 -9.30 -7.47 -5.56
CA ALA A 119 -10.35 -8.41 -5.95
C ALA A 119 -10.97 -9.04 -4.70
N LEU A 120 -12.24 -9.34 -4.76
CA LEU A 120 -12.93 -10.08 -3.72
C LEU A 120 -12.57 -11.56 -3.81
N ARG A 121 -12.35 -12.19 -2.67
CA ARG A 121 -12.08 -13.62 -2.59
C ARG A 121 -13.27 -14.29 -1.94
N THR A 122 -13.81 -15.28 -2.60
CA THR A 122 -14.95 -16.06 -2.14
C THR A 122 -14.60 -17.54 -2.11
N THR A 123 -15.17 -18.26 -1.17
CA THR A 123 -15.09 -19.72 -1.11
C THR A 123 -16.48 -20.30 -0.96
N ALA A 124 -16.72 -21.45 -1.55
CA ALA A 124 -18.01 -22.13 -1.42
C ALA A 124 -18.12 -22.94 -0.11
N SER A 125 -17.00 -23.21 0.55
CA SER A 125 -16.92 -23.89 1.85
C SER A 125 -15.53 -23.72 2.44
N ASP A 126 -15.36 -23.99 3.73
CA ASP A 126 -14.08 -23.88 4.46
C ASP A 126 -12.92 -24.68 3.85
N ILE A 127 -13.24 -25.70 3.05
CA ILE A 127 -12.26 -26.62 2.45
C ILE A 127 -12.08 -26.35 0.95
N ALA A 128 -12.97 -25.57 0.34
CA ALA A 128 -12.89 -25.26 -1.08
C ALA A 128 -11.79 -24.23 -1.39
N ALA A 129 -11.21 -24.32 -2.58
CA ALA A 129 -10.27 -23.34 -3.04
C ALA A 129 -10.94 -21.95 -3.17
N GLU A 130 -10.24 -20.92 -2.75
CA GLU A 130 -10.68 -19.54 -2.95
C GLU A 130 -10.80 -19.23 -4.44
N THR A 131 -11.91 -18.63 -4.81
CA THR A 131 -12.18 -18.09 -6.15
C THR A 131 -12.12 -16.56 -6.11
N VAL A 132 -11.51 -15.98 -7.12
CA VAL A 132 -11.43 -14.53 -7.26
C VAL A 132 -12.70 -14.03 -7.94
N ALA A 133 -13.44 -13.17 -7.26
CA ALA A 133 -14.59 -12.46 -7.82
C ALA A 133 -14.19 -11.00 -8.09
N ASN A 134 -14.33 -10.57 -9.32
CA ASN A 134 -14.03 -9.20 -9.74
C ASN A 134 -15.23 -8.26 -9.66
N GLU A 135 -16.39 -8.80 -9.30
CA GLU A 135 -17.66 -8.09 -9.23
C GLU A 135 -18.27 -8.24 -7.85
N ALA A 136 -19.12 -7.30 -7.48
CA ALA A 136 -19.91 -7.36 -6.26
C ALA A 136 -20.96 -8.50 -6.34
N PRO A 137 -21.50 -8.98 -5.19
CA PRO A 137 -22.59 -9.95 -5.21
C PRO A 137 -23.80 -9.40 -5.97
N PRO A 138 -24.48 -10.25 -6.76
CA PRO A 138 -25.67 -9.82 -7.51
C PRO A 138 -26.75 -9.24 -6.57
N PRO A 139 -27.57 -8.30 -7.05
CA PRO A 139 -28.67 -7.75 -6.26
C PRO A 139 -29.56 -8.85 -5.66
N GLY A 140 -29.88 -8.72 -4.38
CA GLY A 140 -30.67 -9.70 -3.63
C GLY A 140 -29.88 -10.87 -3.06
N THR A 141 -28.53 -10.86 -3.21
CA THR A 141 -27.64 -11.84 -2.58
C THR A 141 -26.69 -11.16 -1.61
N ALA A 142 -26.20 -11.91 -0.65
CA ALA A 142 -25.15 -11.50 0.27
C ALA A 142 -24.08 -12.58 0.36
N TRP A 143 -22.82 -12.17 0.43
CA TRP A 143 -21.72 -13.05 0.76
C TRP A 143 -21.41 -12.90 2.24
N VAL A 144 -21.29 -14.01 2.91
CA VAL A 144 -21.14 -14.08 4.36
C VAL A 144 -19.70 -14.49 4.66
N ASP A 145 -19.10 -13.90 5.69
CA ASP A 145 -17.78 -14.34 6.19
C ASP A 145 -17.94 -15.74 6.80
N ASN A 146 -16.98 -16.63 6.58
CA ASN A 146 -17.00 -18.01 7.09
C ASN A 146 -16.98 -18.12 8.63
N ARG A 147 -16.80 -16.98 9.32
CA ARG A 147 -16.84 -16.89 10.78
C ARG A 147 -18.22 -16.57 11.35
N VAL A 148 -19.22 -16.45 10.49
CA VAL A 148 -20.60 -16.07 10.85
C VAL A 148 -21.49 -17.31 10.88
#